data_a7187afd3fc1c9095d3d11d64ac9d47e
#
_entry.id   a7187afd3fc1c9095d3d11d64ac9d47e
#
_cell.length_a   1.000
_cell.length_b   1.000
_cell.length_c   1.000
_cell.angle_alpha   90.00
_cell.angle_beta   90.00
_cell.angle_gamma   90.00
#
_symmetry.space_group_name_H-M   'P 1'
#
loop_
_entity.id
_entity.type
_entity.pdbx_description
1 polymer ?
#
loop_
_entity_poly.entity_id
_entity_poly.type
_entity_poly.pdbx_seq_one_letter_code
_entity_poly.pdbx_strand_id
1 'polypeptide(L)'
;MFKYIINSPEIFKNLIRVPLLSKFLTLNIESFDKVQTWDIYSKLIKHFRYGDVTGKETYCGRFTDLDDHIMVYLDANMSFHDVGCSTGVTSMDLYEKCRSKNKNLDLTVSDKYTKFYFDGSYVRKIYDQSGSLKQIYIGKVLLDKNISTFFFLSKLLFYPCAILVGKKNDISNLVEISLMSPSIRSLHSSNNLRVIDYDIFSNPIQKFDFVRCMNVLNRSYFSDKLLVVGLSNLIQSLQQGGLLLIGRTDTFNVNKATLFQKVDECLVVLNHFSGGAEIFDLVEKNFKVEAAI
;
A
#
# COMPACT_ATOMS: atom_id res chain seq x y z
N MET A 1 8.62 -11.02 24.66
CA MET A 1 9.29 -11.94 23.74
C MET A 1 9.67 -11.15 22.50
N PHE A 2 10.80 -11.48 21.86
CA PHE A 2 11.37 -10.70 20.75
C PHE A 2 11.31 -11.51 19.47
N LYS A 3 11.29 -10.84 18.31
CA LYS A 3 11.49 -11.50 17.03
C LYS A 3 12.97 -11.63 16.72
N TYR A 4 13.37 -12.83 16.29
CA TYR A 4 14.73 -13.11 15.85
C TYR A 4 14.88 -12.86 14.36
N ILE A 5 15.94 -12.19 13.97
CA ILE A 5 16.19 -11.74 12.59
C ILE A 5 16.94 -12.80 11.82
N ILE A 6 16.42 -13.18 10.66
CA ILE A 6 17.05 -14.03 9.68
C ILE A 6 17.54 -13.17 8.51
N ASN A 7 18.80 -13.33 8.12
CA ASN A 7 19.39 -12.54 7.03
C ASN A 7 19.22 -13.19 5.65
N SER A 8 18.95 -14.50 5.60
CA SER A 8 18.77 -15.23 4.34
C SER A 8 17.29 -15.40 4.01
N PRO A 9 16.79 -14.86 2.88
CA PRO A 9 15.41 -15.06 2.41
C PRO A 9 15.05 -16.54 2.25
N GLU A 10 15.99 -17.36 1.72
CA GLU A 10 15.77 -18.80 1.50
C GLU A 10 15.61 -19.55 2.81
N ILE A 11 16.48 -19.29 3.78
CA ILE A 11 16.37 -19.89 5.12
C ILE A 11 15.06 -19.45 5.77
N PHE A 12 14.74 -18.18 5.72
CA PHE A 12 13.50 -17.64 6.29
C PHE A 12 12.26 -18.29 5.68
N LYS A 13 12.19 -18.40 4.34
CA LYS A 13 11.10 -19.06 3.60
C LYS A 13 10.84 -20.50 4.10
N ASN A 14 11.88 -21.22 4.45
CA ASN A 14 11.76 -22.60 4.96
C ASN A 14 11.28 -22.63 6.42
N LEU A 15 11.83 -21.76 7.25
CA LEU A 15 11.48 -21.70 8.68
C LEU A 15 10.05 -21.22 8.95
N ILE A 16 9.51 -20.31 8.15
CA ILE A 16 8.14 -19.80 8.33
C ILE A 16 7.05 -20.81 7.97
N ARG A 17 7.40 -21.93 7.31
CA ARG A 17 6.48 -23.06 7.10
C ARG A 17 6.05 -23.71 8.41
N VAL A 18 6.82 -23.55 9.47
CA VAL A 18 6.48 -24.01 10.80
C VAL A 18 5.70 -22.91 11.52
N PRO A 19 4.39 -23.08 11.79
CA PRO A 19 3.52 -21.98 12.30
C PRO A 19 4.01 -21.38 13.62
N LEU A 20 4.61 -22.20 14.49
CA LEU A 20 5.16 -21.74 15.75
C LEU A 20 6.38 -20.83 15.52
N LEU A 21 7.29 -21.23 14.65
CA LEU A 21 8.52 -20.46 14.36
C LEU A 21 8.20 -19.14 13.66
N SER A 22 7.22 -19.12 12.76
CA SER A 22 6.84 -17.91 12.01
C SER A 22 6.47 -16.74 12.93
N LYS A 23 5.97 -17.02 14.14
CA LYS A 23 5.62 -15.98 15.12
C LYS A 23 6.86 -15.29 15.73
N PHE A 24 7.98 -16.00 15.81
CA PHE A 24 9.21 -15.52 16.47
C PHE A 24 10.30 -15.06 15.52
N LEU A 25 10.09 -15.21 14.22
CA LEU A 25 11.05 -14.86 13.20
C LEU A 25 10.63 -13.62 12.41
N THR A 26 11.60 -12.89 11.92
CA THR A 26 11.44 -11.83 10.92
C THR A 26 12.61 -11.84 9.96
N LEU A 27 12.39 -11.37 8.74
CA LEU A 27 13.47 -11.17 7.78
C LEU A 27 14.16 -9.83 8.04
N ASN A 28 15.47 -9.79 7.82
CA ASN A 28 16.20 -8.53 7.78
C ASN A 28 15.69 -7.70 6.58
N ILE A 29 15.38 -6.43 6.82
CA ILE A 29 14.83 -5.53 5.80
C ILE A 29 15.80 -5.34 4.61
N GLU A 30 17.12 -5.28 4.86
CA GLU A 30 18.10 -5.19 3.78
C GLU A 30 18.07 -6.42 2.84
N SER A 31 17.76 -7.60 3.40
CA SER A 31 17.63 -8.82 2.62
C SER A 31 16.33 -8.82 1.80
N PHE A 32 15.31 -8.07 2.26
CA PHE A 32 14.03 -7.95 1.58
C PHE A 32 14.15 -7.20 0.26
N ASP A 33 14.86 -6.09 0.26
CA ASP A 33 15.08 -5.30 -0.96
C ASP A 33 15.86 -6.07 -2.04
N LYS A 34 16.68 -7.04 -1.65
CA LYS A 34 17.48 -7.89 -2.55
C LYS A 34 16.67 -9.03 -3.19
N VAL A 35 15.42 -9.27 -2.76
CA VAL A 35 14.57 -10.31 -3.36
C VAL A 35 14.14 -9.88 -4.76
N GLN A 36 14.46 -10.73 -5.77
CA GLN A 36 14.19 -10.44 -7.18
C GLN A 36 12.99 -11.23 -7.73
N THR A 37 12.53 -12.26 -7.03
CA THR A 37 11.44 -13.11 -7.50
C THR A 37 10.16 -12.90 -6.71
N TRP A 38 9.03 -12.87 -7.41
CA TRP A 38 7.71 -12.70 -6.78
C TRP A 38 7.39 -13.85 -5.82
N ASP A 39 7.74 -15.11 -6.15
CA ASP A 39 7.44 -16.26 -5.30
C ASP A 39 8.04 -16.13 -3.88
N ILE A 40 9.28 -15.69 -3.79
CA ILE A 40 9.92 -15.42 -2.50
C ILE A 40 9.33 -14.17 -1.86
N TYR A 41 9.24 -13.09 -2.62
CA TYR A 41 8.75 -11.80 -2.14
C TYR A 41 7.34 -11.91 -1.52
N SER A 42 6.40 -12.55 -2.21
CA SER A 42 4.99 -12.69 -1.76
C SER A 42 4.85 -13.46 -0.44
N LYS A 43 5.75 -14.39 -0.18
CA LYS A 43 5.78 -15.14 1.07
C LYS A 43 6.37 -14.32 2.21
N LEU A 44 7.34 -13.47 1.91
CA LEU A 44 8.04 -12.67 2.92
C LEU A 44 7.24 -11.43 3.33
N ILE A 45 6.59 -10.74 2.40
CA ILE A 45 5.90 -9.47 2.66
C ILE A 45 4.77 -9.62 3.69
N LYS A 46 4.10 -10.77 3.71
CA LYS A 46 3.05 -11.08 4.69
C LYS A 46 3.55 -11.13 6.13
N HIS A 47 4.84 -11.40 6.32
CA HIS A 47 5.49 -11.44 7.63
C HIS A 47 6.13 -10.12 8.02
N PHE A 48 6.24 -9.19 7.07
CA PHE A 48 6.77 -7.86 7.29
C PHE A 48 5.65 -6.92 7.73
N ARG A 49 5.65 -6.54 9.00
CA ARG A 49 4.69 -5.57 9.55
C ARG A 49 5.38 -4.24 9.74
N TYR A 50 4.79 -3.20 9.16
CA TYR A 50 5.21 -1.82 9.34
C TYR A 50 3.95 -0.94 9.40
N GLY A 51 4.04 0.15 10.12
CA GLY A 51 2.90 1.05 10.35
C GLY A 51 2.01 0.60 11.52
N ASP A 52 1.03 1.42 11.81
CA ASP A 52 0.30 1.35 13.07
C ASP A 52 -0.84 0.30 13.07
N VAL A 53 -1.27 -0.21 11.92
CA VAL A 53 -2.51 -1.00 11.85
C VAL A 53 -2.42 -2.30 11.04
N THR A 54 -1.71 -2.36 9.91
CA THR A 54 -1.79 -3.53 9.01
C THR A 54 -0.48 -3.92 8.38
N GLY A 55 -0.32 -5.24 8.09
CA GLY A 55 0.67 -5.72 7.14
C GLY A 55 0.24 -5.44 5.69
N LYS A 56 1.18 -5.45 4.74
CA LYS A 56 0.86 -5.39 3.31
C LYS A 56 0.31 -6.74 2.86
N GLU A 57 -1.02 -6.84 2.72
CA GLU A 57 -1.67 -8.02 2.21
C GLU A 57 -2.15 -7.77 0.79
N THR A 58 -1.43 -8.34 -0.17
CA THR A 58 -1.82 -8.31 -1.58
C THR A 58 -1.32 -9.59 -2.27
N TYR A 59 -1.94 -9.96 -3.38
CA TYR A 59 -1.58 -11.13 -4.20
C TYR A 59 -1.98 -10.89 -5.65
N CYS A 60 -1.32 -11.60 -6.56
CA CYS A 60 -1.63 -11.54 -8.00
C CYS A 60 -3.07 -11.98 -8.26
N GLY A 61 -3.73 -11.30 -9.20
CA GLY A 61 -5.09 -11.63 -9.62
C GLY A 61 -6.20 -11.22 -8.64
N ARG A 62 -5.87 -10.48 -7.56
CA ARG A 62 -6.86 -10.10 -6.54
C ARG A 62 -8.03 -9.29 -7.10
N PHE A 63 -7.79 -8.44 -8.10
CA PHE A 63 -8.79 -7.54 -8.69
C PHE A 63 -9.09 -7.87 -10.15
N THR A 64 -8.82 -9.10 -10.60
CA THR A 64 -8.98 -9.50 -12.02
C THR A 64 -10.39 -9.25 -12.53
N ASP A 65 -11.42 -9.52 -11.72
CA ASP A 65 -12.83 -9.26 -12.03
C ASP A 65 -13.12 -7.76 -12.25
N LEU A 66 -12.63 -6.90 -11.35
CA LEU A 66 -12.77 -5.45 -11.49
C LEU A 66 -11.96 -4.92 -12.67
N ASP A 67 -10.72 -5.42 -12.83
CA ASP A 67 -9.84 -5.02 -13.93
C ASP A 67 -10.45 -5.37 -15.30
N ASP A 68 -11.18 -6.49 -15.42
CA ASP A 68 -11.92 -6.84 -16.64
C ASP A 68 -13.03 -5.83 -16.94
N HIS A 69 -13.77 -5.42 -15.92
CA HIS A 69 -14.86 -4.47 -16.09
C HIS A 69 -14.38 -3.05 -16.40
N ILE A 70 -13.30 -2.58 -15.76
CA ILE A 70 -12.81 -1.22 -16.01
C ILE A 70 -12.05 -1.05 -17.33
N MET A 71 -11.61 -2.15 -17.97
CA MET A 71 -10.89 -2.10 -19.24
C MET A 71 -11.62 -1.33 -20.35
N VAL A 72 -12.95 -1.30 -20.35
CA VAL A 72 -13.75 -0.56 -21.35
C VAL A 72 -13.64 0.97 -21.18
N TYR A 73 -13.28 1.44 -19.99
CA TYR A 73 -13.11 2.84 -19.66
C TYR A 73 -11.66 3.33 -19.76
N LEU A 74 -10.71 2.43 -19.99
CA LEU A 74 -9.30 2.78 -20.09
C LEU A 74 -8.90 3.01 -21.54
N ASP A 75 -8.26 4.16 -21.80
CA ASP A 75 -7.68 4.50 -23.10
C ASP A 75 -6.15 4.54 -23.03
N ALA A 76 -5.51 4.54 -24.20
CA ALA A 76 -4.07 4.70 -24.28
C ALA A 76 -3.64 6.08 -23.77
N ASN A 77 -2.55 6.10 -23.02
CA ASN A 77 -1.95 7.29 -22.41
C ASN A 77 -2.79 7.97 -21.31
N MET A 78 -3.87 7.33 -20.84
CA MET A 78 -4.56 7.84 -19.63
C MET A 78 -3.60 7.85 -18.44
N SER A 79 -3.65 8.95 -17.67
CA SER A 79 -2.99 9.05 -16.37
C SER A 79 -3.79 8.27 -15.34
N PHE A 80 -3.20 7.19 -14.82
CA PHE A 80 -3.83 6.28 -13.86
C PHE A 80 -3.11 6.34 -12.52
N HIS A 81 -3.85 6.55 -11.44
CA HIS A 81 -3.31 6.54 -10.08
C HIS A 81 -3.91 5.41 -9.25
N ASP A 82 -3.07 4.46 -8.84
CA ASP A 82 -3.44 3.38 -7.91
C ASP A 82 -3.03 3.76 -6.48
N VAL A 83 -4.01 4.20 -5.69
CA VAL A 83 -3.81 4.73 -4.33
C VAL A 83 -3.92 3.61 -3.30
N GLY A 84 -2.92 3.49 -2.43
CA GLY A 84 -2.83 2.41 -1.46
C GLY A 84 -2.51 1.07 -2.09
N CYS A 85 -1.66 1.10 -3.13
CA CYS A 85 -1.30 -0.06 -3.93
C CYS A 85 -0.57 -1.18 -3.15
N SER A 86 -0.26 -0.96 -1.88
CA SER A 86 0.52 -1.87 -1.05
C SER A 86 1.93 -2.12 -1.64
N THR A 87 2.16 -3.26 -2.25
CA THR A 87 3.43 -3.59 -2.91
C THR A 87 3.36 -3.42 -4.43
N GLY A 88 2.22 -2.95 -4.95
CA GLY A 88 1.98 -2.69 -6.36
C GLY A 88 1.73 -3.94 -7.21
N VAL A 89 1.54 -5.12 -6.62
CA VAL A 89 1.34 -6.34 -7.41
C VAL A 89 0.04 -6.30 -8.21
N THR A 90 -1.05 -5.80 -7.62
CA THR A 90 -2.34 -5.65 -8.32
C THR A 90 -2.31 -4.52 -9.35
N SER A 91 -1.46 -3.52 -9.13
CA SER A 91 -1.19 -2.48 -10.13
C SER A 91 -0.44 -3.07 -11.34
N MET A 92 0.48 -4.02 -11.08
CA MET A 92 1.20 -4.73 -12.13
C MET A 92 0.28 -5.62 -12.96
N ASP A 93 -0.65 -6.34 -12.31
CA ASP A 93 -1.66 -7.16 -13.00
C ASP A 93 -2.47 -6.31 -14.01
N LEU A 94 -2.95 -5.13 -13.59
CA LEU A 94 -3.66 -4.20 -14.46
C LEU A 94 -2.76 -3.66 -15.58
N TYR A 95 -1.53 -3.26 -15.25
CA TYR A 95 -0.57 -2.72 -16.22
C TYR A 95 -0.27 -3.72 -17.34
N GLU A 96 0.00 -4.99 -17.00
CA GLU A 96 0.25 -6.05 -17.98
C GLU A 96 -0.99 -6.34 -18.83
N LYS A 97 -2.17 -6.33 -18.21
CA LYS A 97 -3.44 -6.49 -18.90
C LYS A 97 -3.68 -5.36 -19.93
N CYS A 98 -3.44 -4.12 -19.55
CA CYS A 98 -3.53 -2.98 -20.47
C CYS A 98 -2.55 -3.10 -21.63
N ARG A 99 -1.28 -3.44 -21.34
CA ARG A 99 -0.28 -3.66 -22.38
C ARG A 99 -0.66 -4.76 -23.38
N SER A 100 -1.24 -5.86 -22.90
CA SER A 100 -1.70 -6.95 -23.77
C SER A 100 -2.81 -6.53 -24.74
N LYS A 101 -3.50 -5.43 -24.42
CA LYS A 101 -4.55 -4.79 -25.25
C LYS A 101 -4.06 -3.56 -26.01
N ASN A 102 -2.74 -3.34 -26.09
CA ASN A 102 -2.11 -2.15 -26.68
C ASN A 102 -2.55 -0.82 -26.05
N LYS A 103 -2.94 -0.84 -24.75
CA LYS A 103 -3.27 0.34 -23.96
C LYS A 103 -2.10 0.64 -23.01
N ASN A 104 -1.30 1.66 -23.32
CA ASN A 104 -0.22 2.10 -22.45
C ASN A 104 -0.75 3.14 -21.48
N LEU A 105 -0.75 2.83 -20.18
CA LEU A 105 -1.14 3.76 -19.12
C LEU A 105 0.08 4.57 -18.65
N ASP A 106 -0.12 5.87 -18.35
CA ASP A 106 0.81 6.64 -17.52
C ASP A 106 0.52 6.29 -16.05
N LEU A 107 1.09 5.17 -15.59
CA LEU A 107 0.77 4.57 -14.30
C LEU A 107 1.57 5.22 -13.17
N THR A 108 0.86 5.77 -12.18
CA THR A 108 1.39 6.16 -10.87
C THR A 108 0.85 5.20 -9.81
N VAL A 109 1.72 4.60 -9.03
CA VAL A 109 1.34 3.78 -7.88
C VAL A 109 1.77 4.48 -6.59
N SER A 110 0.91 4.48 -5.58
CA SER A 110 1.23 5.12 -4.31
C SER A 110 0.79 4.30 -3.12
N ASP A 111 1.53 4.45 -2.04
CA ASP A 111 1.17 3.92 -0.72
C ASP A 111 1.73 4.88 0.33
N LYS A 112 1.21 4.83 1.55
CA LYS A 112 1.74 5.64 2.66
C LYS A 112 3.22 5.36 2.92
N TYR A 113 3.65 4.13 2.70
CA TYR A 113 5.04 3.69 2.84
C TYR A 113 5.44 2.83 1.64
N THR A 114 6.12 3.43 0.65
CA THR A 114 6.69 2.69 -0.48
C THR A 114 8.14 2.28 -0.21
N LYS A 115 8.78 2.94 0.76
CA LYS A 115 10.17 2.73 1.17
C LYS A 115 10.41 3.09 2.62
N PHE A 116 11.52 2.57 3.14
CA PHE A 116 12.09 2.96 4.42
C PHE A 116 13.56 3.34 4.26
N TYR A 117 14.11 3.95 5.31
CA TYR A 117 15.49 4.39 5.38
C TYR A 117 16.21 3.67 6.51
N PHE A 118 17.34 3.08 6.19
CA PHE A 118 18.09 2.20 7.06
C PHE A 118 19.41 2.85 7.49
N ASP A 119 19.65 2.87 8.81
CA ASP A 119 20.91 3.24 9.42
C ASP A 119 21.68 1.96 9.81
N GLY A 120 22.78 1.68 9.12
CA GLY A 120 23.57 0.44 9.21
C GLY A 120 24.53 0.35 10.39
N SER A 121 24.40 1.19 11.44
CA SER A 121 25.20 1.11 12.66
C SER A 121 24.99 -0.20 13.44
N TYR A 122 25.78 -0.45 14.49
CA TYR A 122 25.63 -1.64 15.35
C TYR A 122 24.22 -1.80 15.90
N VAL A 123 23.59 -0.69 16.30
CA VAL A 123 22.15 -0.60 16.58
C VAL A 123 21.49 -0.10 15.31
N ARG A 124 20.99 -1.03 14.49
CA ARG A 124 20.36 -0.71 13.21
C ARG A 124 18.98 -0.12 13.43
N LYS A 125 18.69 0.95 12.74
CA LYS A 125 17.44 1.71 12.90
C LYS A 125 16.77 1.88 11.55
N ILE A 126 15.44 1.79 11.56
CA ILE A 126 14.63 1.99 10.38
C ILE A 126 13.73 3.19 10.61
N TYR A 127 13.76 4.11 9.67
CA TYR A 127 13.00 5.35 9.67
C TYR A 127 12.05 5.39 8.47
N ASP A 128 10.93 6.07 8.64
CA ASP A 128 10.09 6.46 7.50
C ASP A 128 10.64 7.75 6.86
N GLN A 129 9.98 8.18 5.78
CA GLN A 129 10.32 9.40 5.04
C GLN A 129 10.25 10.69 5.89
N SER A 130 9.51 10.69 6.99
CA SER A 130 9.45 11.82 7.93
C SER A 130 10.62 11.81 8.95
N GLY A 131 11.52 10.83 8.88
CA GLY A 131 12.58 10.59 9.86
C GLY A 131 12.06 9.98 11.17
N SER A 132 10.80 9.52 11.20
CA SER A 132 10.24 8.88 12.40
C SER A 132 10.73 7.44 12.51
N LEU A 133 11.22 7.07 13.68
CA LEU A 133 11.73 5.74 13.98
C LEU A 133 10.58 4.71 13.97
N LYS A 134 10.73 3.66 13.18
CA LYS A 134 9.75 2.56 13.05
C LYS A 134 10.22 1.29 13.75
N GLN A 135 11.47 0.92 13.57
CA GLN A 135 12.03 -0.32 14.10
C GLN A 135 13.47 -0.12 14.55
N ILE A 136 13.86 -0.89 15.56
CA ILE A 136 15.26 -0.94 16.06
C ILE A 136 15.70 -2.40 16.04
N TYR A 137 16.88 -2.64 15.49
CA TYR A 137 17.53 -3.94 15.49
C TYR A 137 18.75 -3.90 16.42
N ILE A 138 18.74 -4.73 17.46
CA ILE A 138 19.88 -4.90 18.36
C ILE A 138 20.44 -6.31 18.12
N GLY A 139 21.56 -6.40 17.41
CA GLY A 139 22.11 -7.67 16.96
C GLY A 139 21.08 -8.43 16.09
N LYS A 140 20.57 -9.54 16.60
CA LYS A 140 19.55 -10.39 15.91
C LYS A 140 18.14 -10.23 16.47
N VAL A 141 17.89 -9.19 17.26
CA VAL A 141 16.59 -8.96 17.92
C VAL A 141 15.93 -7.72 17.34
N LEU A 142 14.65 -7.83 16.99
CA LEU A 142 13.81 -6.73 16.53
C LEU A 142 12.99 -6.16 17.68
N LEU A 143 13.10 -4.84 17.90
CA LEU A 143 12.18 -4.03 18.69
C LEU A 143 11.24 -3.26 17.75
N ASP A 144 9.95 -3.37 17.98
CA ASP A 144 8.92 -2.71 17.15
C ASP A 144 7.73 -2.28 18.03
N LYS A 145 7.25 -1.07 17.84
CA LYS A 145 6.08 -0.53 18.58
C LYS A 145 4.77 -1.23 18.22
N ASN A 146 4.68 -1.82 17.02
CA ASN A 146 3.45 -2.38 16.45
C ASN A 146 3.36 -3.90 16.58
N ILE A 147 4.24 -4.51 17.36
CA ILE A 147 4.17 -5.93 17.65
C ILE A 147 2.92 -6.24 18.50
N SER A 148 2.23 -7.35 18.16
CA SER A 148 1.04 -7.80 18.86
C SER A 148 1.23 -7.89 20.39
N THR A 149 0.14 -7.87 21.16
CA THR A 149 0.14 -7.95 22.63
C THR A 149 0.99 -9.07 23.19
N PHE A 150 1.17 -10.17 22.45
CA PHE A 150 2.06 -11.29 22.82
C PHE A 150 3.55 -10.90 22.93
N PHE A 151 3.96 -9.79 22.30
CA PHE A 151 5.34 -9.29 22.32
C PHE A 151 5.49 -8.00 23.15
N PHE A 152 4.72 -7.87 24.19
CA PHE A 152 4.68 -6.70 25.08
C PHE A 152 6.07 -6.18 25.49
N LEU A 153 7.02 -7.08 25.80
CA LEU A 153 8.39 -6.69 26.14
C LEU A 153 9.11 -5.93 25.02
N SER A 154 8.90 -6.33 23.77
CA SER A 154 9.49 -5.60 22.63
C SER A 154 8.94 -4.17 22.55
N LYS A 155 7.64 -4.00 22.75
CA LYS A 155 6.99 -2.69 22.80
C LYS A 155 7.49 -1.86 23.99
N LEU A 156 7.58 -2.47 25.17
CA LEU A 156 8.06 -1.81 26.39
C LEU A 156 9.48 -1.28 26.25
N LEU A 157 10.37 -2.03 25.58
CA LEU A 157 11.76 -1.60 25.34
C LEU A 157 11.89 -0.66 24.14
N PHE A 158 10.98 -0.75 23.16
CA PHE A 158 11.02 0.14 22.00
C PHE A 158 10.88 1.61 22.40
N TYR A 159 9.90 1.94 23.26
CA TYR A 159 9.62 3.35 23.60
C TYR A 159 10.79 4.08 24.27
N PRO A 160 11.47 3.56 25.31
CA PRO A 160 12.65 4.19 25.87
C PRO A 160 13.77 4.37 24.82
N CYS A 161 14.00 3.33 24.00
CA CYS A 161 15.00 3.42 22.93
C CYS A 161 14.61 4.48 21.88
N ALA A 162 13.33 4.57 21.52
CA ALA A 162 12.84 5.57 20.56
C ALA A 162 13.00 7.01 21.09
N ILE A 163 12.76 7.21 22.40
CA ILE A 163 12.98 8.52 23.04
C ILE A 163 14.47 8.89 23.01
N LEU A 164 15.36 7.95 23.32
CA LEU A 164 16.81 8.17 23.32
C LEU A 164 17.37 8.42 21.91
N VAL A 165 16.85 7.72 20.90
CA VAL A 165 17.27 7.87 19.51
C VAL A 165 16.72 9.16 18.90
N GLY A 166 15.50 9.55 19.29
CA GLY A 166 14.79 10.69 18.72
C GLY A 166 14.37 10.55 17.25
N LYS A 167 13.86 11.63 16.71
CA LYS A 167 13.54 11.75 15.28
C LYS A 167 14.81 12.12 14.51
N LYS A 168 15.05 11.47 13.36
CA LYS A 168 16.16 11.82 12.49
C LYS A 168 15.74 12.92 11.52
N ASN A 169 16.33 14.10 11.62
CA ASN A 169 15.97 15.25 10.78
C ASN A 169 16.51 15.14 9.35
N ASP A 170 17.64 14.46 9.17
CA ASP A 170 18.26 14.21 7.87
C ASP A 170 18.37 12.71 7.60
N ILE A 171 17.65 12.24 6.61
CA ILE A 171 17.64 10.84 6.14
C ILE A 171 18.37 10.65 4.81
N SER A 172 18.92 11.72 4.21
CA SER A 172 19.55 11.69 2.87
C SER A 172 20.76 10.76 2.78
N ASN A 173 21.47 10.57 3.89
CA ASN A 173 22.64 9.71 3.98
C ASN A 173 22.32 8.26 4.38
N LEU A 174 21.03 7.91 4.51
CA LEU A 174 20.59 6.56 4.86
C LEU A 174 20.39 5.70 3.62
N VAL A 175 20.53 4.39 3.80
CA VAL A 175 20.22 3.43 2.73
C VAL A 175 18.72 3.35 2.53
N GLU A 176 18.25 3.69 1.33
CA GLU A 176 16.85 3.53 0.95
C GLU A 176 16.55 2.05 0.68
N ILE A 177 15.43 1.56 1.19
CA ILE A 177 14.95 0.19 1.00
C ILE A 177 13.52 0.24 0.48
N SER A 178 13.32 -0.24 -0.74
CA SER A 178 12.00 -0.28 -1.38
C SER A 178 11.14 -1.41 -0.82
N LEU A 179 9.88 -1.09 -0.54
CA LEU A 179 8.84 -2.04 -0.14
C LEU A 179 7.97 -2.50 -1.34
N MET A 180 8.33 -2.08 -2.52
CA MET A 180 7.60 -2.44 -3.74
C MET A 180 8.01 -3.82 -4.25
N SER A 181 7.10 -4.48 -4.97
CA SER A 181 7.38 -5.77 -5.60
C SER A 181 8.52 -5.68 -6.61
N PRO A 182 9.24 -6.80 -6.88
CA PRO A 182 10.36 -6.79 -7.83
C PRO A 182 9.99 -6.24 -9.20
N SER A 183 8.80 -6.57 -9.72
CA SER A 183 8.31 -6.08 -11.02
C SER A 183 8.08 -4.57 -11.01
N ILE A 184 7.45 -4.03 -9.96
CA ILE A 184 7.26 -2.58 -9.83
C ILE A 184 8.61 -1.86 -9.73
N ARG A 185 9.56 -2.38 -8.95
CA ARG A 185 10.91 -1.80 -8.86
C ARG A 185 11.61 -1.74 -10.22
N SER A 186 11.51 -2.81 -11.00
CA SER A 186 12.09 -2.88 -12.34
C SER A 186 11.48 -1.85 -13.29
N LEU A 187 10.14 -1.71 -13.31
CA LEU A 187 9.45 -0.74 -14.15
C LEU A 187 9.73 0.71 -13.68
N HIS A 188 9.79 0.93 -12.38
CA HIS A 188 10.15 2.25 -11.85
C HIS A 188 11.57 2.66 -12.22
N SER A 189 12.53 1.75 -12.11
CA SER A 189 13.94 1.99 -12.50
C SER A 189 14.10 2.27 -14.00
N SER A 190 13.21 1.77 -14.84
CA SER A 190 13.17 2.03 -16.29
C SER A 190 12.27 3.20 -16.69
N ASN A 191 11.77 3.99 -15.73
CA ASN A 191 10.85 5.12 -15.92
C ASN A 191 9.53 4.77 -16.66
N ASN A 192 9.09 3.51 -16.59
CA ASN A 192 7.83 3.07 -17.20
C ASN A 192 6.62 3.25 -16.29
N LEU A 193 6.83 3.54 -15.02
CA LEU A 193 5.80 3.93 -14.04
C LEU A 193 6.41 4.81 -12.93
N ARG A 194 5.55 5.51 -12.21
CA ARG A 194 5.95 6.31 -11.04
C ARG A 194 5.54 5.63 -9.74
N VAL A 195 6.47 5.59 -8.77
CA VAL A 195 6.21 5.15 -7.38
C VAL A 195 6.37 6.34 -6.47
N ILE A 196 5.35 6.62 -5.65
CA ILE A 196 5.36 7.77 -4.73
C ILE A 196 4.83 7.39 -3.34
N ASP A 197 5.43 7.98 -2.30
CA ASP A 197 4.86 7.97 -0.97
C ASP A 197 3.70 8.97 -0.92
N TYR A 198 2.49 8.50 -0.59
CA TYR A 198 1.31 9.34 -0.52
C TYR A 198 0.37 8.88 0.60
N ASP A 199 0.07 9.78 1.51
CA ASP A 199 -0.98 9.60 2.51
C ASP A 199 -2.30 10.14 1.94
N ILE A 200 -3.30 9.28 1.78
CA ILE A 200 -4.63 9.62 1.23
C ILE A 200 -5.32 10.78 1.98
N PHE A 201 -4.90 11.03 3.23
CA PHE A 201 -5.41 12.14 4.04
C PHE A 201 -4.66 13.46 3.83
N SER A 202 -3.65 13.46 2.95
CA SER A 202 -2.93 14.66 2.50
C SER A 202 -3.54 15.21 1.21
N ASN A 203 -3.18 16.45 0.87
CA ASN A 203 -3.62 17.07 -0.39
C ASN A 203 -3.21 16.22 -1.60
N PRO A 204 -4.02 16.24 -2.68
CA PRO A 204 -3.70 15.56 -3.93
C PRO A 204 -2.35 16.01 -4.51
N ILE A 205 -1.62 15.06 -5.11
CA ILE A 205 -0.32 15.33 -5.71
C ILE A 205 -0.47 16.04 -7.05
N GLN A 206 -1.41 15.54 -7.85
CA GLN A 206 -1.78 16.06 -9.17
C GLN A 206 -3.20 15.55 -9.53
N LYS A 207 -3.68 15.91 -10.71
CA LYS A 207 -4.93 15.36 -11.25
C LYS A 207 -4.67 14.21 -12.20
N PHE A 208 -5.61 13.24 -12.21
CA PHE A 208 -5.55 12.00 -12.99
C PHE A 208 -6.86 11.76 -13.75
N ASP A 209 -6.77 11.03 -14.86
CA ASP A 209 -7.93 10.60 -15.63
C ASP A 209 -8.64 9.42 -14.95
N PHE A 210 -7.89 8.58 -14.24
CA PHE A 210 -8.44 7.46 -13.48
C PHE A 210 -7.75 7.35 -12.11
N VAL A 211 -8.53 7.22 -11.06
CA VAL A 211 -8.04 6.92 -9.70
C VAL A 211 -8.68 5.64 -9.20
N ARG A 212 -7.85 4.67 -8.79
CA ARG A 212 -8.29 3.45 -8.12
C ARG A 212 -7.85 3.48 -6.66
N CYS A 213 -8.78 3.23 -5.73
CA CYS A 213 -8.48 3.11 -4.30
C CYS A 213 -9.20 1.91 -3.70
N MET A 214 -8.49 0.80 -3.57
CA MET A 214 -9.03 -0.47 -3.08
C MET A 214 -8.46 -0.85 -1.72
N ASN A 215 -9.33 -1.28 -0.80
CA ASN A 215 -8.96 -1.77 0.55
C ASN A 215 -8.28 -0.72 1.48
N VAL A 216 -8.36 0.57 1.18
CA VAL A 216 -7.77 1.64 1.99
C VAL A 216 -8.82 2.30 2.87
N LEU A 217 -9.85 2.87 2.27
CA LEU A 217 -10.92 3.57 2.99
C LEU A 217 -11.88 2.54 3.62
N ASN A 218 -11.67 2.25 4.89
CA ASN A 218 -12.33 1.17 5.62
C ASN A 218 -12.75 1.63 7.02
N ARG A 219 -14.03 1.46 7.36
CA ARG A 219 -14.63 1.80 8.66
C ARG A 219 -14.00 1.05 9.84
N SER A 220 -13.38 -0.11 9.59
CA SER A 220 -12.66 -0.83 10.65
C SER A 220 -11.36 -0.13 11.09
N TYR A 221 -10.84 0.80 10.29
CA TYR A 221 -9.58 1.50 10.56
C TYR A 221 -9.74 2.99 10.80
N PHE A 222 -10.77 3.62 10.20
CA PHE A 222 -10.93 5.06 10.20
C PHE A 222 -12.35 5.47 10.58
N SER A 223 -12.46 6.60 11.28
CA SER A 223 -13.75 7.23 11.54
C SER A 223 -14.36 7.78 10.25
N ASP A 224 -15.69 7.89 10.19
CA ASP A 224 -16.41 8.44 9.02
C ASP A 224 -15.90 9.84 8.66
N LYS A 225 -15.58 10.68 9.64
CA LYS A 225 -14.99 12.00 9.42
C LYS A 225 -13.68 11.93 8.64
N LEU A 226 -12.80 11.00 8.98
CA LEU A 226 -11.52 10.83 8.30
C LEU A 226 -11.70 10.20 6.91
N LEU A 227 -12.65 9.26 6.77
CA LEU A 227 -13.02 8.69 5.47
C LEU A 227 -13.50 9.75 4.49
N VAL A 228 -14.31 10.72 4.95
CA VAL A 228 -14.78 11.85 4.12
C VAL A 228 -13.60 12.73 3.67
N VAL A 229 -12.59 12.96 4.51
CA VAL A 229 -11.36 13.66 4.10
C VAL A 229 -10.63 12.90 3.00
N GLY A 230 -10.44 11.59 3.15
CA GLY A 230 -9.80 10.77 2.12
C GLY A 230 -10.60 10.76 0.80
N LEU A 231 -11.93 10.64 0.87
CA LEU A 231 -12.82 10.73 -0.29
C LEU A 231 -12.69 12.09 -1.00
N SER A 232 -12.71 13.18 -0.24
CA SER A 232 -12.53 14.54 -0.79
C SER A 232 -11.20 14.67 -1.56
N ASN A 233 -10.11 14.15 -1.00
CA ASN A 233 -8.80 14.19 -1.65
C ASN A 233 -8.77 13.36 -2.94
N LEU A 234 -9.39 12.16 -2.96
CA LEU A 234 -9.51 11.36 -4.17
C LEU A 234 -10.31 12.08 -5.26
N ILE A 235 -11.46 12.67 -4.90
CA ILE A 235 -12.31 13.42 -5.84
C ILE A 235 -11.58 14.65 -6.39
N GLN A 236 -10.83 15.36 -5.54
CA GLN A 236 -10.02 16.52 -5.96
C GLN A 236 -8.86 16.11 -6.88
N SER A 237 -8.36 14.86 -6.75
CA SER A 237 -7.31 14.34 -7.63
C SER A 237 -7.82 13.91 -9.01
N LEU A 238 -9.11 14.01 -9.31
CA LEU A 238 -9.67 13.70 -10.63
C LEU A 238 -9.63 14.92 -11.56
N GLN A 239 -9.29 14.66 -12.82
CA GLN A 239 -9.60 15.57 -13.93
C GLN A 239 -11.10 15.72 -14.10
N GLN A 240 -11.54 16.71 -14.87
CA GLN A 240 -12.92 16.77 -15.34
C GLN A 240 -13.19 15.58 -16.29
N GLY A 241 -14.30 14.86 -16.08
CA GLY A 241 -14.60 13.62 -16.76
C GLY A 241 -13.83 12.40 -16.20
N GLY A 242 -12.92 12.59 -15.26
CA GLY A 242 -12.10 11.55 -14.67
C GLY A 242 -12.90 10.52 -13.87
N LEU A 243 -12.34 9.32 -13.75
CA LEU A 243 -13.00 8.16 -13.16
C LEU A 243 -12.43 7.81 -11.76
N LEU A 244 -13.30 7.41 -10.84
CA LEU A 244 -12.94 6.98 -9.50
C LEU A 244 -13.50 5.60 -9.21
N LEU A 245 -12.65 4.62 -9.01
CA LEU A 245 -13.02 3.29 -8.50
C LEU A 245 -12.64 3.20 -7.04
N ILE A 246 -13.63 3.09 -6.15
CA ILE A 246 -13.42 2.85 -4.73
C ILE A 246 -14.09 1.56 -4.29
N GLY A 247 -13.46 0.83 -3.38
CA GLY A 247 -14.04 -0.40 -2.86
C GLY A 247 -13.12 -1.20 -1.96
N ARG A 248 -13.57 -2.39 -1.64
CA ARG A 248 -12.80 -3.35 -0.85
C ARG A 248 -13.14 -4.80 -1.20
N THR A 249 -12.19 -5.68 -0.91
CA THR A 249 -12.43 -7.12 -0.87
C THR A 249 -13.02 -7.48 0.49
N ASP A 250 -14.16 -8.16 0.51
CA ASP A 250 -14.78 -8.62 1.75
C ASP A 250 -14.14 -9.90 2.31
N THR A 251 -14.68 -10.42 3.42
CA THR A 251 -14.18 -11.64 4.07
C THR A 251 -14.37 -12.92 3.25
N PHE A 252 -15.22 -12.88 2.23
CA PHE A 252 -15.46 -13.97 1.28
C PHE A 252 -14.62 -13.84 0.01
N ASN A 253 -13.65 -12.94 -0.03
CA ASN A 253 -12.84 -12.58 -1.20
C ASN A 253 -13.65 -12.02 -2.39
N VAL A 254 -14.80 -11.43 -2.12
CA VAL A 254 -15.60 -10.73 -3.13
C VAL A 254 -15.19 -9.26 -3.18
N ASN A 255 -14.89 -8.76 -4.37
CA ASN A 255 -14.55 -7.35 -4.59
C ASN A 255 -15.84 -6.54 -4.72
N LYS A 256 -16.12 -5.70 -3.72
CA LYS A 256 -17.24 -4.76 -3.68
C LYS A 256 -16.74 -3.37 -3.97
N ALA A 257 -17.19 -2.77 -5.06
CA ALA A 257 -16.70 -1.46 -5.48
C ALA A 257 -17.77 -0.65 -6.19
N THR A 258 -17.58 0.67 -6.24
CA THR A 258 -18.37 1.59 -7.05
C THR A 258 -17.45 2.39 -7.95
N LEU A 259 -17.80 2.47 -9.22
CA LEU A 259 -17.16 3.29 -10.22
C LEU A 259 -17.97 4.57 -10.42
N PHE A 260 -17.31 5.69 -10.26
CA PHE A 260 -17.87 7.03 -10.46
C PHE A 260 -17.17 7.74 -11.61
N GLN A 261 -17.88 8.67 -12.24
CA GLN A 261 -17.30 9.69 -13.11
C GLN A 261 -17.51 11.08 -12.50
N LYS A 262 -16.47 11.89 -12.52
CA LYS A 262 -16.56 13.29 -12.13
C LYS A 262 -17.09 14.13 -13.28
N VAL A 263 -18.27 14.70 -13.08
CA VAL A 263 -18.91 15.63 -14.03
C VAL A 263 -19.20 16.94 -13.30
N ASP A 264 -18.46 17.97 -13.64
CA ASP A 264 -18.46 19.25 -12.91
C ASP A 264 -18.20 19.05 -11.40
N GLU A 265 -19.12 19.50 -10.56
CA GLU A 265 -19.03 19.32 -9.10
C GLU A 265 -19.76 18.04 -8.60
N CYS A 266 -20.17 17.15 -9.52
CA CYS A 266 -20.93 15.96 -9.21
C CYS A 266 -20.11 14.70 -9.46
N LEU A 267 -20.50 13.62 -8.78
CA LEU A 267 -20.09 12.26 -9.08
C LEU A 267 -21.27 11.52 -9.71
N VAL A 268 -21.11 11.06 -10.92
CA VAL A 268 -22.11 10.20 -11.60
C VAL A 268 -21.72 8.76 -11.34
N VAL A 269 -22.64 7.96 -10.81
CA VAL A 269 -22.42 6.53 -10.60
C VAL A 269 -22.52 5.81 -11.95
N LEU A 270 -21.42 5.23 -12.41
CA LEU A 270 -21.39 4.44 -13.64
C LEU A 270 -21.72 2.97 -13.38
N ASN A 271 -21.23 2.40 -12.27
CA ASN A 271 -21.48 1.00 -11.95
C ASN A 271 -21.25 0.68 -10.46
N HIS A 272 -22.01 -0.31 -9.97
CA HIS A 272 -21.79 -0.96 -8.68
C HIS A 272 -21.38 -2.43 -8.93
N PHE A 273 -20.21 -2.81 -8.40
CA PHE A 273 -19.71 -4.18 -8.45
C PHE A 273 -20.05 -4.89 -7.14
N SER A 274 -20.70 -6.04 -7.22
CA SER A 274 -21.05 -6.90 -6.07
C SER A 274 -21.73 -6.14 -4.90
N GLY A 275 -22.63 -5.21 -5.24
CA GLY A 275 -23.39 -4.42 -4.25
C GLY A 275 -22.77 -3.09 -3.86
N GLY A 276 -21.67 -2.69 -4.51
CA GLY A 276 -21.09 -1.36 -4.33
C GLY A 276 -20.06 -1.26 -3.19
N ALA A 277 -19.45 -0.10 -3.09
CA ALA A 277 -18.48 0.22 -2.06
C ALA A 277 -19.12 0.29 -0.67
N GLU A 278 -18.44 -0.23 0.36
CA GLU A 278 -18.90 -0.20 1.77
C GLU A 278 -19.23 1.22 2.26
N ILE A 279 -18.51 2.21 1.75
CA ILE A 279 -18.61 3.61 2.17
C ILE A 279 -19.43 4.46 1.19
N PHE A 280 -20.25 3.82 0.34
CA PHE A 280 -21.06 4.53 -0.66
C PHE A 280 -22.03 5.53 -0.01
N ASP A 281 -22.63 5.19 1.13
CA ASP A 281 -23.50 6.07 1.92
C ASP A 281 -22.79 7.37 2.38
N LEU A 282 -21.48 7.30 2.66
CA LEU A 282 -20.69 8.50 2.97
C LEU A 282 -20.49 9.38 1.74
N VAL A 283 -20.36 8.77 0.56
CA VAL A 283 -20.24 9.52 -0.70
C VAL A 283 -21.56 10.25 -0.96
N GLU A 284 -22.71 9.58 -0.91
CA GLU A 284 -24.04 10.20 -1.11
C GLU A 284 -24.35 11.31 -0.11
N LYS A 285 -23.95 11.11 1.15
CA LYS A 285 -24.23 12.08 2.21
C LYS A 285 -23.40 13.35 2.11
N ASN A 286 -22.18 13.28 1.62
CA ASN A 286 -21.20 14.39 1.71
C ASN A 286 -20.85 15.02 0.36
N PHE A 287 -21.21 14.39 -0.75
CA PHE A 287 -20.92 14.86 -2.11
C PHE A 287 -22.19 14.80 -2.96
N LYS A 288 -22.22 15.63 -4.00
CA LYS A 288 -23.33 15.58 -4.95
C LYS A 288 -23.17 14.35 -5.84
N VAL A 289 -24.13 13.42 -5.76
CA VAL A 289 -24.11 12.14 -6.50
C VAL A 289 -25.35 12.08 -7.38
N GLU A 290 -25.17 11.62 -8.62
CA GLU A 290 -26.22 11.42 -9.60
C GLU A 290 -26.12 10.00 -10.16
N ALA A 291 -27.25 9.39 -10.53
CA ALA A 291 -27.24 8.14 -11.29
C ALA A 291 -26.94 8.43 -12.76
N ALA A 292 -26.24 7.49 -13.43
CA ALA A 292 -26.11 7.58 -14.87
C ALA A 292 -27.50 7.50 -15.53
N ILE A 293 -27.79 8.42 -16.45
CA ILE A 293 -29.06 8.47 -17.22
C ILE A 293 -29.05 7.38 -18.27
#